data_0ee46359cb8fb16051e79cadda0253de
#
_entry.id   0ee46359cb8fb16051e79cadda0253de
#
_cell.length_a   1.000
_cell.length_b   1.000
_cell.length_c   1.000
_cell.angle_alpha   90.00
_cell.angle_beta   90.00
_cell.angle_gamma   90.00
#
_symmetry.space_group_name_H-M   'P 1'
#
loop_
_entity.id
_entity.type
_entity.pdbx_description
1 polymer ?
#
loop_
_entity_poly.entity_id
_entity_poly.type
_entity_poly.pdbx_seq_one_letter_code
_entity_poly.pdbx_strand_id
1 'polypeptide(L)'
;ALLGSAAGSRIDQLPLPDAAADCVISNCVINLAPDKHAVFREIARVLKPGGRVAVSDIALKQPLPEDLRSDISAYVGCIAGAIPIEDYRQGLLAAGFAHVEVIDSGSDLNAYAKLENQACCCGPATNSALPVLDSACCSPAPQPESDLHARLADLLRRYDVNEYAASVRVFAVK
;
A
#
# COMPACT_ATOMS: atom_id res chain seq x y z
N ALA A 1 -12.89 16.37 8.90
CA ALA A 1 -13.74 15.59 9.80
C ALA A 1 -12.99 14.29 10.08
N LEU A 2 -12.63 14.05 11.35
CA LEU A 2 -12.09 12.78 11.81
C LEU A 2 -13.26 11.80 11.88
N LEU A 3 -13.32 10.86 10.92
CA LEU A 3 -14.27 9.78 10.96
C LEU A 3 -13.78 8.75 11.97
N GLY A 4 -14.59 8.53 12.99
CA GLY A 4 -14.40 7.44 13.93
C GLY A 4 -14.35 6.11 13.17
N SER A 5 -13.51 5.18 13.66
CA SER A 5 -13.36 3.82 13.16
C SER A 5 -14.72 3.14 13.04
N ALA A 6 -15.24 3.03 11.83
CA ALA A 6 -16.36 2.13 11.54
C ALA A 6 -15.78 0.72 11.42
N ALA A 7 -15.83 -0.05 12.51
CA ALA A 7 -15.45 -1.46 12.50
C ALA A 7 -16.23 -2.19 11.40
N GLY A 8 -15.54 -2.79 10.43
CA GLY A 8 -16.13 -3.59 9.37
C GLY A 8 -16.38 -2.88 8.03
N SER A 9 -15.93 -1.66 7.83
CA SER A 9 -16.04 -0.97 6.52
C SER A 9 -15.08 -1.55 5.50
N ARG A 10 -15.56 -1.75 4.27
CA ARG A 10 -14.73 -2.17 3.13
C ARG A 10 -14.30 -0.94 2.35
N ILE A 11 -13.12 -1.00 1.72
CA ILE A 11 -12.58 0.11 0.91
C ILE A 11 -13.39 0.34 -0.38
N ASP A 12 -14.08 -0.67 -0.86
CA ASP A 12 -14.99 -0.63 -2.01
C ASP A 12 -16.44 -0.29 -1.62
N GLN A 13 -16.70 -0.02 -0.32
CA GLN A 13 -18.01 0.37 0.22
C GLN A 13 -17.82 1.23 1.47
N LEU A 14 -17.49 2.49 1.28
CA LEU A 14 -17.22 3.43 2.36
C LEU A 14 -18.52 3.91 3.02
N PRO A 15 -18.58 4.03 4.36
CA PRO A 15 -19.76 4.53 5.07
C PRO A 15 -19.87 6.07 4.96
N LEU A 16 -19.78 6.59 3.76
CA LEU A 16 -19.85 8.01 3.45
C LEU A 16 -20.93 8.26 2.40
N PRO A 17 -21.70 9.35 2.50
CA PRO A 17 -22.59 9.74 1.43
C PRO A 17 -21.82 10.18 0.18
N ASP A 18 -22.53 10.26 -0.94
CA ASP A 18 -21.99 10.79 -2.19
C ASP A 18 -21.50 12.22 -2.01
N ALA A 19 -20.41 12.56 -2.69
CA ALA A 19 -19.84 13.91 -2.70
C ALA A 19 -19.62 14.52 -1.29
N ALA A 20 -19.17 13.72 -0.34
CA ALA A 20 -18.92 14.15 1.04
C ALA A 20 -17.48 14.59 1.30
N ALA A 21 -16.52 14.10 0.51
CA ALA A 21 -15.10 14.32 0.74
C ALA A 21 -14.50 15.31 -0.29
N ASP A 22 -13.57 16.13 0.16
CA ASP A 22 -12.79 17.03 -0.71
C ASP A 22 -11.49 16.35 -1.18
N CYS A 23 -10.97 15.40 -0.41
CA CYS A 23 -9.74 14.69 -0.72
C CYS A 23 -9.79 13.27 -0.15
N VAL A 24 -9.27 12.30 -0.91
CA VAL A 24 -8.99 10.93 -0.47
C VAL A 24 -7.49 10.69 -0.53
N ILE A 25 -6.94 10.20 0.56
CA ILE A 25 -5.53 9.80 0.67
C ILE A 25 -5.48 8.31 0.99
N SER A 26 -4.66 7.56 0.28
CA SER A 26 -4.46 6.12 0.51
C SER A 26 -2.98 5.76 0.43
N ASN A 27 -2.57 4.79 1.24
CA ASN A 27 -1.22 4.26 1.22
C ASN A 27 -1.25 2.73 1.31
N CYS A 28 -0.77 2.05 0.27
CA CYS A 28 -0.62 0.59 0.16
C CYS A 28 -1.89 -0.24 0.49
N VAL A 29 -3.09 0.30 0.36
CA VAL A 29 -4.34 -0.40 0.71
C VAL A 29 -5.11 -0.88 -0.52
N ILE A 30 -5.01 -0.13 -1.64
CA ILE A 30 -5.80 -0.43 -2.85
C ILE A 30 -5.37 -1.77 -3.44
N ASN A 31 -4.09 -2.10 -3.40
CA ASN A 31 -3.57 -3.38 -3.87
C ASN A 31 -4.10 -4.60 -3.11
N LEU A 32 -4.56 -4.42 -1.88
CA LEU A 32 -5.18 -5.49 -1.09
C LEU A 32 -6.65 -5.74 -1.46
N ALA A 33 -7.30 -4.83 -2.17
CA ALA A 33 -8.67 -5.02 -2.60
C ALA A 33 -8.74 -6.03 -3.75
N PRO A 34 -9.69 -6.98 -3.75
CA PRO A 34 -9.86 -7.93 -4.84
C PRO A 34 -10.35 -7.27 -6.14
N ASP A 35 -11.20 -6.23 -6.05
CA ASP A 35 -11.68 -5.44 -7.20
C ASP A 35 -11.24 -3.97 -7.05
N LYS A 36 -10.15 -3.60 -7.74
CA LYS A 36 -9.64 -2.23 -7.74
C LYS A 36 -10.58 -1.26 -8.44
N HIS A 37 -11.28 -1.70 -9.47
CA HIS A 37 -12.23 -0.85 -10.18
C HIS A 37 -13.43 -0.48 -9.31
N ALA A 38 -13.89 -1.39 -8.45
CA ALA A 38 -14.90 -1.07 -7.43
C ALA A 38 -14.40 0.00 -6.46
N VAL A 39 -13.13 -0.10 -6.02
CA VAL A 39 -12.51 0.91 -5.16
C VAL A 39 -12.42 2.26 -5.86
N PHE A 40 -12.00 2.31 -7.12
CA PHE A 40 -11.92 3.57 -7.88
C PHE A 40 -13.30 4.23 -8.04
N ARG A 41 -14.33 3.45 -8.36
CA ARG A 41 -15.72 3.96 -8.41
C ARG A 41 -16.19 4.48 -7.07
N GLU A 42 -15.86 3.79 -5.99
CA GLU A 42 -16.24 4.19 -4.64
C GLU A 42 -15.53 5.47 -4.20
N ILE A 43 -14.24 5.61 -4.48
CA ILE A 43 -13.49 6.85 -4.27
C ILE A 43 -14.13 8.00 -5.07
N ALA A 44 -14.47 7.76 -6.33
CA ALA A 44 -15.15 8.75 -7.16
C ALA A 44 -16.51 9.13 -6.58
N ARG A 45 -17.30 8.17 -6.07
CA ARG A 45 -18.61 8.41 -5.48
C ARG A 45 -18.53 9.37 -4.28
N VAL A 46 -17.60 9.09 -3.36
CA VAL A 46 -17.50 9.89 -2.11
C VAL A 46 -16.86 11.26 -2.31
N LEU A 47 -16.09 11.46 -3.39
CA LEU A 47 -15.48 12.74 -3.69
C LEU A 47 -16.49 13.74 -4.28
N LYS A 48 -16.40 14.99 -3.85
CA LYS A 48 -17.07 16.11 -4.47
C LYS A 48 -16.57 16.36 -5.90
N PRO A 49 -17.34 17.00 -6.77
CA PRO A 49 -16.81 17.56 -8.02
C PRO A 49 -15.61 18.47 -7.74
N GLY A 50 -14.50 18.27 -8.46
CA GLY A 50 -13.23 18.94 -8.22
C GLY A 50 -12.44 18.38 -7.03
N GLY A 51 -12.92 17.35 -6.37
CA GLY A 51 -12.22 16.63 -5.31
C GLY A 51 -10.99 15.89 -5.84
N ARG A 52 -10.05 15.59 -4.96
CA ARG A 52 -8.72 15.08 -5.30
C ARG A 52 -8.42 13.72 -4.67
N VAL A 53 -7.63 12.93 -5.39
CA VAL A 53 -7.05 11.69 -4.90
C VAL A 53 -5.55 11.84 -4.82
N ALA A 54 -4.96 11.35 -3.74
CA ALA A 54 -3.53 11.16 -3.59
C ALA A 54 -3.27 9.75 -3.04
N VAL A 55 -2.64 8.90 -3.85
CA VAL A 55 -2.33 7.52 -3.47
C VAL A 55 -0.83 7.30 -3.55
N SER A 56 -0.27 6.58 -2.57
CA SER A 56 1.05 5.98 -2.63
C SER A 56 0.86 4.47 -2.62
N ASP A 57 1.28 3.79 -3.69
CA ASP A 57 1.05 2.36 -3.84
C ASP A 57 2.17 1.72 -4.68
N ILE A 58 2.10 0.41 -4.90
CA ILE A 58 2.96 -0.31 -5.84
C ILE A 58 2.16 -0.57 -7.11
N ALA A 59 2.76 -0.34 -8.27
CA ALA A 59 2.18 -0.66 -9.57
C ALA A 59 3.19 -1.43 -10.43
N LEU A 60 2.67 -2.27 -11.34
CA LEU A 60 3.50 -3.09 -12.19
C LEU A 60 3.97 -2.32 -13.43
N LYS A 61 5.26 -2.46 -13.74
CA LYS A 61 5.86 -2.06 -15.02
C LYS A 61 5.74 -3.15 -16.08
N GLN A 62 5.78 -4.40 -15.63
CA GLN A 62 5.63 -5.59 -16.46
C GLN A 62 5.03 -6.75 -15.65
N PRO A 63 4.55 -7.82 -16.30
CA PRO A 63 3.96 -8.97 -15.60
C PRO A 63 4.92 -9.60 -14.60
N LEU A 64 4.42 -9.91 -13.41
CA LEU A 64 5.19 -10.63 -12.39
C LEU A 64 5.44 -12.09 -12.81
N PRO A 65 6.62 -12.66 -12.50
CA PRO A 65 6.83 -14.09 -12.48
C PRO A 65 5.76 -14.80 -11.63
N GLU A 66 5.37 -16.02 -12.05
CA GLU A 66 4.29 -16.76 -11.38
C GLU A 66 4.61 -17.05 -9.91
N ASP A 67 5.87 -17.32 -9.60
CA ASP A 67 6.35 -17.57 -8.23
C ASP A 67 6.11 -16.35 -7.32
N LEU A 68 6.38 -15.14 -7.83
CA LEU A 68 6.11 -13.90 -7.09
C LEU A 68 4.61 -13.62 -6.97
N ARG A 69 3.84 -13.94 -7.99
CA ARG A 69 2.40 -13.68 -8.03
C ARG A 69 1.62 -14.57 -7.09
N SER A 70 2.05 -15.81 -6.90
CA SER A 70 1.40 -16.80 -6.06
C SER A 70 1.86 -16.81 -4.60
N ASP A 71 2.95 -16.10 -4.28
CA ASP A 71 3.49 -16.08 -2.93
C ASP A 71 2.72 -15.12 -2.03
N ILE A 72 2.30 -15.63 -0.86
CA ILE A 72 1.53 -14.85 0.12
C ILE A 72 2.35 -13.71 0.73
N SER A 73 3.67 -13.86 0.83
CA SER A 73 4.54 -12.81 1.33
C SER A 73 4.65 -11.64 0.36
N ALA A 74 4.68 -11.92 -0.95
CA ALA A 74 4.60 -10.90 -1.99
C ALA A 74 3.24 -10.19 -2.00
N TYR A 75 2.15 -10.89 -1.65
CA TYR A 75 0.84 -10.28 -1.49
C TYR A 75 0.79 -9.32 -0.29
N VAL A 76 1.32 -9.74 0.86
CA VAL A 76 1.41 -8.88 2.07
C VAL A 76 2.29 -7.65 1.81
N GLY A 77 3.34 -7.79 1.00
CA GLY A 77 4.16 -6.68 0.53
C GLY A 77 3.49 -5.78 -0.51
N CYS A 78 2.19 -5.96 -0.80
CA CYS A 78 1.43 -5.23 -1.83
C CYS A 78 1.94 -5.44 -3.28
N ILE A 79 2.84 -6.38 -3.51
CA ILE A 79 3.43 -6.65 -4.84
C ILE A 79 2.53 -7.57 -5.65
N ALA A 80 2.10 -8.70 -5.09
CA ALA A 80 1.30 -9.69 -5.80
C ALA A 80 -0.10 -9.17 -6.18
N GLY A 81 -0.63 -8.21 -5.42
CA GLY A 81 -1.91 -7.55 -5.70
C GLY A 81 -1.79 -6.31 -6.60
N ALA A 82 -0.57 -5.92 -6.99
CA ALA A 82 -0.36 -4.73 -7.81
C ALA A 82 -0.90 -4.92 -9.23
N ILE A 83 -1.41 -3.84 -9.82
CA ILE A 83 -1.88 -3.80 -11.21
C ILE A 83 -0.91 -2.97 -12.07
N PRO A 84 -0.91 -3.15 -13.40
CA PRO A 84 -0.13 -2.33 -14.31
C PRO A 84 -0.37 -0.84 -14.12
N ILE A 85 0.67 -0.03 -14.30
CA ILE A 85 0.58 1.45 -14.20
C ILE A 85 -0.52 1.98 -15.11
N GLU A 86 -0.64 1.44 -16.33
CA GLU A 86 -1.66 1.88 -17.28
C GLU A 86 -3.07 1.47 -16.84
N ASP A 87 -3.26 0.28 -16.25
CA ASP A 87 -4.55 -0.17 -15.73
C ASP A 87 -4.99 0.70 -14.54
N TYR A 88 -4.03 1.16 -13.73
CA TYR A 88 -4.29 2.10 -12.65
C TYR A 88 -4.85 3.41 -13.20
N ARG A 89 -4.19 3.95 -14.24
CA ARG A 89 -4.59 5.18 -14.92
C ARG A 89 -5.96 5.04 -15.58
N GLN A 90 -6.15 3.99 -16.38
CA GLN A 90 -7.40 3.75 -17.10
C GLN A 90 -8.58 3.47 -16.15
N GLY A 91 -8.32 2.75 -15.05
CA GLY A 91 -9.33 2.47 -14.04
C GLY A 91 -9.86 3.74 -13.37
N LEU A 92 -8.99 4.70 -13.06
CA LEU A 92 -9.40 5.99 -12.51
C LEU A 92 -10.14 6.84 -13.55
N LEU A 93 -9.66 6.91 -14.79
CA LEU A 93 -10.37 7.62 -15.87
C LEU A 93 -11.77 7.04 -16.09
N ALA A 94 -11.90 5.70 -16.12
CA ALA A 94 -13.19 5.02 -16.25
C ALA A 94 -14.12 5.25 -15.04
N ALA A 95 -13.58 5.54 -13.86
CA ALA A 95 -14.35 5.92 -12.68
C ALA A 95 -14.83 7.37 -12.68
N GLY A 96 -14.43 8.18 -13.69
CA GLY A 96 -14.91 9.55 -13.89
C GLY A 96 -13.94 10.64 -13.42
N PHE A 97 -12.67 10.31 -13.20
CA PHE A 97 -11.64 11.32 -12.96
C PHE A 97 -11.22 12.00 -14.27
N ALA A 98 -11.13 13.31 -14.26
CA ALA A 98 -10.79 14.10 -15.46
C ALA A 98 -9.30 14.11 -15.77
N HIS A 99 -8.47 14.16 -14.72
CA HIS A 99 -7.02 14.16 -14.81
C HIS A 99 -6.45 13.08 -13.91
N VAL A 100 -5.57 12.25 -14.45
CA VAL A 100 -4.88 11.18 -13.71
C VAL A 100 -3.41 11.21 -14.05
N GLU A 101 -2.58 11.32 -13.04
CA GLU A 101 -1.13 11.26 -13.14
C GLU A 101 -0.61 10.14 -12.26
N VAL A 102 0.22 9.27 -12.84
CA VAL A 102 0.89 8.18 -12.13
C VAL A 102 2.39 8.39 -12.29
N ILE A 103 3.06 8.66 -11.17
CA ILE A 103 4.47 9.02 -11.13
C ILE A 103 5.23 7.89 -10.44
N ASP A 104 6.22 7.29 -11.11
CA ASP A 104 7.21 6.41 -10.48
C ASP A 104 8.06 7.27 -9.52
N SER A 105 8.09 6.89 -8.25
CA SER A 105 8.87 7.62 -7.24
C SER A 105 10.36 7.35 -7.31
N GLY A 106 10.79 6.33 -8.07
CA GLY A 106 12.17 5.87 -8.13
C GLY A 106 12.67 5.22 -6.85
N SER A 107 11.77 4.85 -5.93
CA SER A 107 12.14 4.20 -4.67
C SER A 107 12.58 2.76 -4.91
N ASP A 108 13.66 2.34 -4.23
CA ASP A 108 14.16 0.96 -4.30
C ASP A 108 13.24 0.02 -3.50
N LEU A 109 12.47 -0.80 -4.21
CA LEU A 109 11.59 -1.80 -3.61
C LEU A 109 12.37 -2.96 -2.97
N ASN A 110 13.61 -3.23 -3.42
CA ASN A 110 14.46 -4.23 -2.81
C ASN A 110 15.06 -3.77 -1.46
N ALA A 111 14.87 -2.52 -1.09
CA ALA A 111 15.31 -2.01 0.22
C ALA A 111 14.68 -2.81 1.38
N TYR A 112 13.47 -3.35 1.20
CA TYR A 112 12.84 -4.23 2.18
C TYR A 112 13.65 -5.51 2.47
N ALA A 113 14.41 -6.01 1.50
CA ALA A 113 15.30 -7.16 1.72
C ALA A 113 16.50 -6.84 2.61
N LYS A 114 16.87 -5.56 2.70
CA LYS A 114 18.03 -5.07 3.46
C LYS A 114 17.70 -4.75 4.91
N LEU A 115 16.42 -4.70 5.27
CA LEU A 115 15.95 -4.39 6.62
C LEU A 115 15.93 -5.66 7.49
N GLU A 116 17.05 -6.37 7.56
CA GLU A 116 17.23 -7.45 8.53
C GLU A 116 17.18 -6.85 9.94
N ASN A 117 16.21 -7.29 10.75
CA ASN A 117 16.05 -6.98 12.19
C ASN A 117 15.38 -5.67 12.60
N GLN A 118 14.56 -5.01 11.79
CA GLN A 118 13.76 -3.89 12.27
C GLN A 118 12.32 -4.26 12.67
N ALA A 119 12.07 -5.49 13.09
CA ALA A 119 10.77 -5.90 13.62
C ALA A 119 10.51 -5.42 15.07
N CYS A 120 11.40 -4.62 15.65
CA CYS A 120 11.22 -4.07 16.98
C CYS A 120 11.34 -2.55 16.95
N CYS A 121 10.28 -1.85 17.35
CA CYS A 121 10.36 -0.42 17.69
C CYS A 121 11.31 -0.14 18.86
N CYS A 122 11.87 -1.21 19.46
CA CYS A 122 12.78 -1.24 20.59
C CYS A 122 14.16 -1.72 20.12
N GLY A 123 14.80 -1.02 19.18
CA GLY A 123 16.23 -1.24 18.88
C GLY A 123 17.08 -0.97 20.13
N PRO A 124 18.33 -1.52 20.23
CA PRO A 124 19.22 -1.21 21.33
C PRO A 124 19.37 0.30 21.42
N ALA A 125 19.10 0.85 22.61
CA ALA A 125 19.12 2.27 22.88
C ALA A 125 20.50 2.86 22.55
N THR A 126 20.65 3.41 21.36
CA THR A 126 21.70 4.37 21.08
C THR A 126 21.25 5.70 21.61
N ASN A 127 21.84 6.10 22.72
CA ASN A 127 21.82 7.38 23.44
C ASN A 127 20.99 8.52 22.77
N SER A 128 19.68 8.43 22.79
CA SER A 128 18.77 9.56 22.52
C SER A 128 17.80 9.62 23.69
N ALA A 129 17.93 10.67 24.49
CA ALA A 129 17.27 10.88 25.76
C ALA A 129 15.76 11.13 25.64
N LEU A 130 14.99 10.06 25.41
CA LEU A 130 13.58 10.06 25.76
C LEU A 130 13.36 8.96 26.80
N PRO A 131 12.78 9.26 27.97
CA PRO A 131 12.50 8.25 28.97
C PRO A 131 11.44 7.29 28.44
N VAL A 132 11.83 6.03 28.22
CA VAL A 132 10.88 4.95 27.89
C VAL A 132 10.14 4.62 29.19
N LEU A 133 8.89 5.03 29.24
CA LEU A 133 7.97 4.66 30.32
C LEU A 133 7.49 3.22 30.03
N ASP A 134 8.08 2.27 30.75
CA ASP A 134 7.68 0.87 30.88
C ASP A 134 8.27 -0.13 29.87
N SER A 135 9.05 -1.05 30.43
CA SER A 135 9.68 -2.19 29.72
C SER A 135 8.70 -3.35 29.39
N ALA A 136 7.41 -3.17 29.67
CA ALA A 136 6.39 -4.21 29.44
C ALA A 136 5.93 -4.34 27.98
N CYS A 137 6.33 -3.41 27.10
CA CYS A 137 5.93 -3.42 25.69
C CYS A 137 6.74 -4.38 24.81
N CYS A 138 7.80 -5.00 25.34
CA CYS A 138 8.74 -5.84 24.59
C CYS A 138 8.75 -7.29 25.09
N SER A 139 7.59 -7.87 25.38
CA SER A 139 7.50 -9.33 25.53
C SER A 139 7.73 -9.97 24.16
N PRO A 140 8.61 -10.99 24.03
CA PRO A 140 8.77 -11.70 22.78
C PRO A 140 7.46 -12.41 22.46
N ALA A 141 6.70 -11.84 21.51
CA ALA A 141 5.51 -12.49 20.96
C ALA A 141 5.94 -13.77 20.21
N PRO A 142 5.15 -14.86 20.25
CA PRO A 142 5.43 -16.06 19.51
C PRO A 142 5.51 -15.78 18.01
N GLN A 143 6.55 -16.27 17.36
CA GLN A 143 7.07 -15.91 16.04
C GLN A 143 6.41 -16.60 14.82
N PRO A 144 5.18 -16.32 14.40
CA PRO A 144 4.78 -16.63 13.03
C PRO A 144 5.20 -15.54 12.02
N GLU A 145 5.51 -14.31 12.49
CA GLU A 145 5.86 -13.20 11.60
C GLU A 145 7.28 -13.27 11.04
N SER A 146 8.21 -13.92 11.76
CA SER A 146 9.60 -14.09 11.32
C SER A 146 9.72 -14.91 10.03
N ASP A 147 8.86 -15.92 9.85
CA ASP A 147 8.87 -16.77 8.66
C ASP A 147 8.38 -16.01 7.40
N LEU A 148 7.35 -15.17 7.52
CA LEU A 148 6.81 -14.39 6.40
C LEU A 148 7.82 -13.34 5.91
N HIS A 149 8.46 -12.62 6.83
CA HIS A 149 9.50 -11.64 6.49
C HIS A 149 10.74 -12.30 5.90
N ALA A 150 11.17 -13.44 6.44
CA ALA A 150 12.30 -14.20 5.90
C ALA A 150 12.01 -14.70 4.47
N ARG A 151 10.79 -15.16 4.20
CA ARG A 151 10.36 -15.59 2.86
C ARG A 151 10.32 -14.43 1.88
N LEU A 152 9.77 -13.28 2.28
CA LEU A 152 9.79 -12.08 1.45
C LEU A 152 11.22 -11.63 1.15
N ALA A 153 12.10 -11.60 2.14
CA ALA A 153 13.50 -11.27 1.94
C ALA A 153 14.21 -12.24 0.99
N ASP A 154 13.90 -13.54 1.06
CA ASP A 154 14.45 -14.55 0.15
C ASP A 154 13.95 -14.36 -1.29
N LEU A 155 12.67 -14.03 -1.48
CA LEU A 155 12.11 -13.69 -2.79
C LEU A 155 12.79 -12.44 -3.38
N LEU A 156 12.97 -11.40 -2.58
CA LEU A 156 13.63 -10.16 -2.99
C LEU A 156 15.13 -10.32 -3.29
N ARG A 157 15.78 -11.39 -2.80
CA ARG A 157 17.15 -11.76 -3.19
C ARG A 157 17.21 -12.49 -4.53
N ARG A 158 16.15 -13.26 -4.86
CA ARG A 158 16.07 -14.03 -6.12
C ARG A 158 15.62 -13.19 -7.30
N TYR A 159 14.80 -12.18 -7.05
CA TYR A 159 14.23 -11.32 -8.07
C TYR A 159 14.54 -9.85 -7.77
N ASP A 160 15.01 -9.13 -8.78
CA ASP A 160 15.02 -7.65 -8.71
C ASP A 160 13.59 -7.14 -8.94
N VAL A 161 12.87 -6.88 -7.84
CA VAL A 161 11.48 -6.43 -7.91
C VAL A 161 11.34 -5.09 -8.64
N ASN A 162 12.38 -4.26 -8.65
CA ASN A 162 12.38 -2.99 -9.37
C ASN A 162 12.27 -3.16 -10.90
N GLU A 163 12.60 -4.34 -11.44
CA GLU A 163 12.37 -4.64 -12.86
C GLU A 163 10.87 -4.79 -13.18
N TYR A 164 10.09 -5.32 -12.25
CA TYR A 164 8.68 -5.68 -12.44
C TYR A 164 7.71 -4.64 -11.91
N ALA A 165 8.08 -3.94 -10.85
CA ALA A 165 7.20 -3.04 -10.12
C ALA A 165 7.88 -1.72 -9.79
N ALA A 166 7.08 -0.72 -9.50
CA ALA A 166 7.52 0.59 -9.02
C ALA A 166 6.67 1.04 -7.84
N SER A 167 7.27 1.76 -6.92
CA SER A 167 6.53 2.59 -5.98
C SER A 167 6.00 3.80 -6.71
N VAL A 168 4.69 3.97 -6.77
CA VAL A 168 4.05 5.04 -7.53
C VAL A 168 3.32 6.02 -6.63
N ARG A 169 3.29 7.29 -7.07
CA ARG A 169 2.39 8.31 -6.55
C ARG A 169 1.32 8.58 -7.59
N VAL A 170 0.08 8.41 -7.21
CA VAL A 170 -1.07 8.61 -8.08
C VAL A 170 -1.84 9.84 -7.63
N PHE A 171 -2.06 10.75 -8.54
CA PHE A 171 -2.86 11.95 -8.32
C PHE A 171 -3.99 11.97 -9.34
N ALA A 172 -5.20 12.25 -8.86
CA ALA A 172 -6.34 12.40 -9.75
C ALA A 172 -7.29 13.49 -9.26
N VAL A 173 -8.00 14.11 -10.21
CA VAL A 173 -9.02 15.14 -9.97
C VAL A 173 -10.33 14.68 -10.60
N LYS A 174 -11.40 14.73 -9.80
CA LYS A 174 -12.77 14.40 -10.25
C LYS A 174 -13.41 15.55 -10.99
#